data_e2eada170b2de1e59561d749352af31d
#
_entry.id   e2eada170b2de1e59561d749352af31d
#
_cell.length_a   1.000
_cell.length_b   1.000
_cell.length_c   1.000
_cell.angle_alpha   90.00
_cell.angle_beta   90.00
_cell.angle_gamma   90.00
#
_symmetry.space_group_name_H-M   'P 1'
#
loop_
_entity.id
_entity.type
_entity.pdbx_description
1 polymer ?
#
loop_
_entity_poly.entity_id
_entity_poly.type
_entity_poly.pdbx_seq_one_letter_code
_entity_poly.pdbx_strand_id
1 'polypeptide(L)'
;MDVYEFYWRDQIKGYQLIGGLPERRKNPARVTQESVINLAKELIGDHVDANDIFFIKITKDENTGKILRPDPVYRPLKEYLRDRRRCPRMYMDLPLEYRVGYGSYARGGIVVDASETGFLIYSPDGIPVGTELKIAVLFPKEYELEMLEVSAEIIRKTFVAKEEKGYQYGLKFTQILEEDCRKLRELLQGSSQI
;
A
#
# COMPACT_ATOMS: atom_id res chain seq x y z
N MET A 1 15.63 6.98 7.13
CA MET A 1 15.89 7.39 5.73
C MET A 1 14.67 7.08 4.87
N ASP A 2 14.17 8.06 4.10
CA ASP A 2 13.07 7.84 3.16
C ASP A 2 13.58 7.14 1.89
N VAL A 3 12.81 6.17 1.40
CA VAL A 3 13.12 5.38 0.20
C VAL A 3 11.86 5.29 -0.65
N TYR A 4 12.02 5.46 -1.96
CA TYR A 4 10.96 5.15 -2.93
C TYR A 4 11.21 3.76 -3.48
N GLU A 5 10.28 2.84 -3.28
CA GLU A 5 10.26 1.53 -3.94
C GLU A 5 9.38 1.60 -5.16
N PHE A 6 9.91 1.15 -6.30
CA PHE A 6 9.26 1.18 -7.61
C PHE A 6 8.80 -0.20 -7.99
N TYR A 7 7.58 -0.27 -8.48
CA TYR A 7 6.94 -1.48 -8.96
C TYR A 7 6.45 -1.28 -10.38
N TRP A 8 6.59 -2.30 -11.19
CA TRP A 8 6.12 -2.37 -12.55
C TRP A 8 5.17 -3.55 -12.72
N ARG A 9 4.04 -3.30 -13.37
CA ARG A 9 3.09 -4.32 -13.78
C ARG A 9 3.43 -4.80 -15.18
N ASP A 10 4.16 -5.90 -15.28
CA ASP A 10 4.36 -6.63 -16.54
C ASP A 10 3.09 -7.39 -16.89
N GLN A 11 2.63 -7.29 -18.15
CA GLN A 11 1.39 -7.94 -18.59
C GLN A 11 1.50 -9.47 -18.64
N ILE A 12 2.71 -10.01 -18.67
CA ILE A 12 2.97 -11.45 -18.76
C ILE A 12 3.42 -12.01 -17.40
N LYS A 13 4.35 -11.31 -16.73
CA LYS A 13 5.00 -11.77 -15.50
C LYS A 13 4.34 -11.25 -14.22
N GLY A 14 3.32 -10.39 -14.35
CA GLY A 14 2.69 -9.76 -13.21
C GLY A 14 3.54 -8.62 -12.60
N TYR A 15 3.37 -8.36 -11.30
CA TYR A 15 4.07 -7.26 -10.63
C TYR A 15 5.53 -7.62 -10.33
N GLN A 16 6.42 -6.68 -10.58
CA GLN A 16 7.84 -6.81 -10.30
C GLN A 16 8.35 -5.60 -9.52
N LEU A 17 9.16 -5.85 -8.48
CA LEU A 17 9.91 -4.81 -7.80
C LEU A 17 11.12 -4.45 -8.68
N ILE A 18 11.17 -3.20 -9.13
CA ILE A 18 12.26 -2.68 -9.97
C ILE A 18 13.48 -2.34 -9.09
N GLY A 19 13.23 -1.74 -7.94
CA GLY A 19 14.26 -1.34 -7.01
C GLY A 19 13.80 -0.25 -6.04
N GLY A 20 14.71 0.15 -5.16
CA GLY A 20 14.49 1.20 -4.18
C GLY A 20 15.51 2.34 -4.33
N LEU A 21 15.04 3.58 -4.35
CA LEU A 21 15.89 4.76 -4.43
C LEU A 21 15.76 5.59 -3.15
N PRO A 22 16.88 5.86 -2.45
CA PRO A 22 16.87 6.72 -1.28
C PRO A 22 16.53 8.16 -1.66
N GLU A 23 15.68 8.82 -0.87
CA GLU A 23 15.40 10.25 -1.01
C GLU A 23 16.62 11.05 -0.54
N ARG A 24 17.31 11.68 -1.46
CA ARG A 24 18.49 12.50 -1.19
C ARG A 24 18.25 14.01 -1.35
N ARG A 25 17.04 14.42 -1.69
CA ARG A 25 16.73 15.81 -1.98
C ARG A 25 16.53 16.58 -0.69
N LYS A 26 17.08 17.79 -0.60
CA LYS A 26 16.91 18.70 0.53
C LYS A 26 15.46 19.21 0.71
N ASN A 27 14.63 19.13 -0.35
CA ASN A 27 13.24 19.56 -0.32
C ASN A 27 12.34 18.52 -1.00
N PRO A 28 11.83 17.53 -0.26
CA PRO A 28 10.95 16.48 -0.79
C PRO A 28 9.60 17.00 -1.32
N ALA A 29 9.18 18.22 -0.94
CA ALA A 29 7.92 18.82 -1.42
C ALA A 29 7.89 19.09 -2.94
N ARG A 30 9.03 19.00 -3.62
CA ARG A 30 9.16 19.16 -5.09
C ARG A 30 9.11 17.83 -5.85
N VAL A 31 8.94 16.71 -5.18
CA VAL A 31 8.80 15.40 -5.83
C VAL A 31 7.40 15.29 -6.39
N THR A 32 7.26 15.45 -7.68
CA THR A 32 6.00 15.17 -8.38
C THR A 32 5.95 13.71 -8.79
N GLN A 33 4.75 13.14 -8.86
CA GLN A 33 4.55 11.78 -9.36
C GLN A 33 5.20 11.59 -10.75
N GLU A 34 5.06 12.59 -11.63
CA GLU A 34 5.65 12.60 -12.96
C GLU A 34 7.20 12.48 -12.91
N SER A 35 7.86 13.24 -12.03
CA SER A 35 9.32 13.19 -11.91
C SER A 35 9.82 11.84 -11.40
N VAL A 36 9.03 11.17 -10.56
CA VAL A 36 9.35 9.83 -10.02
C VAL A 36 9.14 8.76 -11.09
N ILE A 37 8.04 8.85 -11.84
CA ILE A 37 7.76 7.92 -12.94
C ILE A 37 8.79 8.06 -14.07
N ASN A 38 9.20 9.29 -14.42
CA ASN A 38 10.24 9.50 -15.42
C ASN A 38 11.56 8.85 -15.02
N LEU A 39 11.94 8.96 -13.74
CA LEU A 39 13.13 8.29 -13.22
C LEU A 39 13.01 6.75 -13.27
N ALA A 40 11.83 6.21 -12.99
CA ALA A 40 11.58 4.77 -13.14
C ALA A 40 11.71 4.31 -14.60
N LYS A 41 11.21 5.11 -15.56
CA LYS A 41 11.38 4.83 -17.00
C LYS A 41 12.84 4.81 -17.44
N GLU A 42 13.67 5.71 -16.92
CA GLU A 42 15.12 5.70 -17.19
C GLU A 42 15.77 4.38 -16.73
N LEU A 43 15.26 3.75 -15.66
CA LEU A 43 15.78 2.48 -15.13
C LEU A 43 15.29 1.26 -15.92
N ILE A 44 14.04 1.28 -16.42
CA ILE A 44 13.41 0.12 -17.06
C ILE A 44 13.52 0.21 -18.59
N GLY A 45 13.51 1.42 -19.14
CA GLY A 45 13.48 1.73 -20.57
C GLY A 45 12.18 2.38 -21.02
N ASP A 46 12.23 3.07 -22.16
CA ASP A 46 11.12 3.87 -22.71
C ASP A 46 9.91 3.04 -23.22
N HIS A 47 10.04 1.70 -23.27
CA HIS A 47 8.99 0.81 -23.76
C HIS A 47 7.91 0.53 -22.74
N VAL A 48 8.05 1.02 -21.50
CA VAL A 48 7.12 0.78 -20.39
C VAL A 48 6.09 1.90 -20.32
N ASP A 49 4.80 1.54 -20.22
CA ASP A 49 3.74 2.52 -20.00
C ASP A 49 3.84 3.08 -18.57
N ALA A 50 3.77 4.41 -18.47
CA ALA A 50 3.74 5.11 -17.19
C ALA A 50 2.57 4.67 -16.29
N ASN A 51 1.46 4.20 -16.90
CA ASN A 51 0.29 3.70 -16.18
C ASN A 51 0.51 2.34 -15.49
N ASP A 52 1.55 1.62 -15.90
CA ASP A 52 1.92 0.33 -15.32
C ASP A 52 3.03 0.45 -14.25
N ILE A 53 3.51 1.68 -13.99
CA ILE A 53 4.49 1.98 -12.95
C ILE A 53 3.81 2.66 -11.78
N PHE A 54 4.06 2.16 -10.59
CA PHE A 54 3.74 2.87 -9.36
C PHE A 54 4.89 2.81 -8.37
N PHE A 55 4.85 3.66 -7.38
CA PHE A 55 5.85 3.67 -6.31
C PHE A 55 5.18 3.83 -4.95
N ILE A 56 5.86 3.36 -3.94
CA ILE A 56 5.55 3.62 -2.54
C ILE A 56 6.70 4.37 -1.90
N LYS A 57 6.38 5.32 -1.03
CA LYS A 57 7.35 5.95 -0.16
C LYS A 57 7.35 5.21 1.16
N ILE A 58 8.49 4.72 1.57
CA ILE A 58 8.69 4.04 2.84
C ILE A 58 9.83 4.70 3.61
N THR A 59 9.73 4.72 4.93
CA THR A 59 10.85 5.13 5.78
C THR A 59 11.55 3.87 6.31
N LYS A 60 12.86 3.77 6.09
CA LYS A 60 13.69 2.68 6.61
C LYS A 60 14.55 3.16 7.76
N ASP A 61 14.65 2.36 8.80
CA ASP A 61 15.66 2.53 9.84
C ASP A 61 17.06 2.34 9.24
N GLU A 62 17.96 3.29 9.48
CA GLU A 62 19.28 3.30 8.85
C GLU A 62 20.20 2.17 9.39
N ASN A 63 19.95 1.72 10.61
CA ASN A 63 20.79 0.71 11.26
C ASN A 63 20.30 -0.72 10.97
N THR A 64 18.99 -0.91 10.93
CA THR A 64 18.39 -2.25 10.82
C THR A 64 17.86 -2.54 9.42
N GLY A 65 17.69 -1.52 8.58
CA GLY A 65 17.05 -1.63 7.26
C GLY A 65 15.55 -1.94 7.32
N LYS A 66 14.97 -2.03 8.53
CA LYS A 66 13.54 -2.30 8.70
C LYS A 66 12.69 -1.13 8.27
N ILE A 67 11.54 -1.41 7.69
CA ILE A 67 10.54 -0.40 7.36
C ILE A 67 10.00 0.17 8.67
N LEU A 68 10.13 1.51 8.83
CA LEU A 68 9.51 2.23 9.92
C LEU A 68 8.06 2.51 9.53
N ARG A 69 7.13 1.94 10.26
CA ARG A 69 5.71 2.17 10.07
C ARG A 69 5.32 3.50 10.69
N PRO A 70 4.45 4.32 10.05
CA PRO A 70 3.73 5.31 10.82
C PRO A 70 2.90 4.58 11.86
N ASP A 71 3.15 4.85 13.15
CA ASP A 71 2.34 4.31 14.22
C ASP A 71 0.85 4.45 13.86
N PRO A 72 0.05 3.38 13.98
CA PRO A 72 -1.38 3.52 13.84
C PRO A 72 -1.82 4.62 14.79
N VAL A 73 -2.64 5.59 14.30
CA VAL A 73 -3.13 6.69 15.14
C VAL A 73 -3.80 6.07 16.36
N TYR A 74 -3.11 6.15 17.47
CA TYR A 74 -3.40 5.41 18.70
C TYR A 74 -4.76 5.84 19.23
N ARG A 75 -5.71 4.93 19.27
CA ARG A 75 -6.89 5.11 20.10
C ARG A 75 -6.50 4.81 21.55
N PRO A 76 -6.91 5.63 22.53
CA PRO A 76 -6.56 5.39 23.93
C PRO A 76 -7.02 3.99 24.39
N LEU A 77 -6.21 3.37 25.26
CA LEU A 77 -6.37 1.99 25.76
C LEU A 77 -7.80 1.60 26.19
N LYS A 78 -8.63 2.58 26.60
CA LYS A 78 -10.05 2.37 26.96
C LYS A 78 -10.94 1.90 25.82
N GLU A 79 -10.56 2.15 24.55
CA GLU A 79 -11.32 1.65 23.39
C GLU A 79 -10.94 0.21 23.00
N TYR A 80 -9.74 -0.24 23.37
CA TYR A 80 -9.32 -1.64 23.17
C TYR A 80 -10.18 -2.65 23.95
N LEU A 81 -10.70 -2.27 25.10
CA LEU A 81 -11.53 -3.14 25.95
C LEU A 81 -12.95 -3.36 25.40
N ARG A 82 -13.32 -2.70 24.30
CA ARG A 82 -14.60 -2.87 23.59
C ARG A 82 -14.41 -3.03 22.10
N ASP A 83 -13.49 -3.91 21.70
CA ASP A 83 -13.41 -4.25 20.27
C ASP A 83 -14.69 -5.01 19.89
N ARG A 84 -15.64 -4.28 19.28
CA ARG A 84 -16.91 -4.81 18.78
C ARG A 84 -16.76 -5.46 17.40
N ARG A 85 -15.56 -5.62 16.90
CA ARG A 85 -15.31 -6.17 15.57
C ARG A 85 -15.59 -7.66 15.55
N ARG A 86 -16.33 -8.10 14.53
CA ARG A 86 -16.60 -9.53 14.32
C ARG A 86 -15.36 -10.28 13.80
N CYS A 87 -14.44 -9.58 13.14
CA CYS A 87 -13.23 -10.16 12.54
C CYS A 87 -12.00 -9.50 13.16
N PRO A 88 -11.03 -10.27 13.64
CA PRO A 88 -9.74 -9.76 14.13
C PRO A 88 -9.00 -9.06 12.98
N ARG A 89 -8.12 -8.13 13.32
CA ARG A 89 -7.24 -7.46 12.38
C ARG A 89 -5.81 -7.85 12.64
N MET A 90 -5.09 -8.07 11.57
CA MET A 90 -3.66 -8.39 11.61
C MET A 90 -2.85 -7.27 11.00
N TYR A 91 -1.74 -6.95 11.64
CA TYR A 91 -0.78 -5.99 11.09
C TYR A 91 -0.07 -6.57 9.88
N MET A 92 0.05 -5.74 8.84
CA MET A 92 0.73 -6.09 7.60
C MET A 92 1.57 -4.90 7.14
N ASP A 93 2.65 -5.17 6.39
CA ASP A 93 3.47 -4.16 5.71
C ASP A 93 3.57 -4.53 4.25
N LEU A 94 2.42 -4.66 3.61
CA LEU A 94 2.39 -5.08 2.23
C LEU A 94 2.21 -3.87 1.31
N PRO A 95 3.02 -3.76 0.25
CA PRO A 95 2.81 -2.77 -0.80
C PRO A 95 1.49 -3.03 -1.50
N LEU A 96 0.82 -1.97 -1.90
CA LEU A 96 -0.38 -2.04 -2.71
C LEU A 96 -0.35 -1.00 -3.84
N GLU A 97 -0.94 -1.38 -4.98
CA GLU A 97 -1.41 -0.46 -6.00
C GLU A 97 -2.89 -0.18 -5.76
N TYR A 98 -3.30 1.08 -5.98
CA TYR A 98 -4.73 1.40 -6.05
C TYR A 98 -5.03 2.35 -7.20
N ARG A 99 -6.29 2.28 -7.68
CA ARG A 99 -6.84 3.15 -8.73
C ARG A 99 -8.19 3.69 -8.29
N VAL A 100 -8.43 4.96 -8.62
CA VAL A 100 -9.71 5.66 -8.35
C VAL A 100 -10.50 5.68 -9.65
N GLY A 101 -11.58 4.88 -9.73
CA GLY A 101 -12.40 4.79 -10.93
C GLY A 101 -11.70 4.12 -12.12
N TYR A 102 -12.35 4.21 -13.29
CA TYR A 102 -11.82 3.63 -14.54
C TYR A 102 -10.80 4.58 -15.19
N GLY A 103 -9.63 4.07 -15.55
CA GLY A 103 -8.63 4.81 -16.33
C GLY A 103 -7.74 5.77 -15.53
N SER A 104 -7.79 5.75 -14.20
CA SER A 104 -6.87 6.53 -13.38
C SER A 104 -5.46 5.91 -13.34
N TYR A 105 -4.45 6.76 -13.13
CA TYR A 105 -3.08 6.31 -12.90
C TYR A 105 -2.99 5.40 -11.68
N ALA A 106 -2.11 4.41 -11.75
CA ALA A 106 -1.72 3.60 -10.62
C ALA A 106 -1.07 4.45 -9.53
N ARG A 107 -1.49 4.25 -8.29
CA ARG A 107 -0.95 4.93 -7.11
C ARG A 107 -0.53 3.90 -6.08
N GLY A 108 0.57 4.18 -5.39
CA GLY A 108 1.10 3.28 -4.38
C GLY A 108 0.63 3.63 -2.97
N GLY A 109 0.52 2.60 -2.15
CA GLY A 109 0.25 2.70 -0.72
C GLY A 109 0.76 1.48 0.03
N ILE A 110 0.49 1.44 1.32
CA ILE A 110 0.89 0.35 2.20
C ILE A 110 -0.34 -0.16 2.95
N VAL A 111 -0.55 -1.47 2.99
CA VAL A 111 -1.51 -2.10 3.90
C VAL A 111 -0.92 -2.08 5.31
N VAL A 112 -1.57 -1.37 6.23
CA VAL A 112 -1.15 -1.26 7.63
C VAL A 112 -1.73 -2.41 8.46
N ASP A 113 -3.03 -2.66 8.31
CA ASP A 113 -3.71 -3.80 8.88
C ASP A 113 -4.78 -4.37 7.93
N ALA A 114 -5.08 -5.63 8.07
CA ALA A 114 -6.08 -6.35 7.29
C ALA A 114 -7.00 -7.20 8.17
N SER A 115 -8.21 -7.40 7.67
CA SER A 115 -9.19 -8.36 8.16
C SER A 115 -9.90 -8.99 6.97
N GLU A 116 -10.76 -9.99 7.20
CA GLU A 116 -11.55 -10.61 6.13
C GLU A 116 -12.51 -9.64 5.41
N THR A 117 -12.79 -8.47 5.98
CA THR A 117 -13.82 -7.55 5.47
C THR A 117 -13.28 -6.18 5.07
N GLY A 118 -11.99 -5.92 5.25
CA GLY A 118 -11.43 -4.62 4.92
C GLY A 118 -9.99 -4.42 5.36
N PHE A 119 -9.42 -3.32 4.87
CA PHE A 119 -8.05 -2.91 5.13
C PHE A 119 -7.98 -1.58 5.88
N LEU A 120 -6.90 -1.37 6.60
CA LEU A 120 -6.37 -0.07 6.91
C LEU A 120 -5.15 0.15 6.01
N ILE A 121 -5.20 1.19 5.17
CA ILE A 121 -4.07 1.53 4.30
C ILE A 121 -3.50 2.90 4.63
N TYR A 122 -2.24 3.08 4.31
CA TYR A 122 -1.59 4.38 4.28
C TYR A 122 -1.31 4.81 2.83
N SER A 123 -1.59 6.08 2.52
CA SER A 123 -1.22 6.69 1.25
C SER A 123 -0.92 8.18 1.45
N PRO A 124 0.04 8.76 0.71
CA PRO A 124 0.29 10.20 0.72
C PRO A 124 -0.84 11.03 0.09
N ASP A 125 -1.67 10.42 -0.75
CA ASP A 125 -2.69 11.10 -1.53
C ASP A 125 -3.95 11.40 -0.72
N GLY A 126 -4.52 12.58 -0.95
CA GLY A 126 -5.78 13.01 -0.31
C GLY A 126 -7.01 12.54 -1.06
N ILE A 127 -7.57 11.38 -0.71
CA ILE A 127 -8.76 10.80 -1.35
C ILE A 127 -10.01 11.08 -0.49
N PRO A 128 -11.17 11.42 -1.07
CA PRO A 128 -12.42 11.62 -0.32
C PRO A 128 -12.96 10.32 0.28
N VAL A 129 -13.64 10.40 1.42
CA VAL A 129 -14.46 9.30 1.97
C VAL A 129 -15.62 9.02 1.03
N GLY A 130 -16.02 7.75 0.89
CA GLY A 130 -17.06 7.31 -0.05
C GLY A 130 -16.50 6.97 -1.44
N THR A 131 -15.19 7.20 -1.68
CA THR A 131 -14.55 6.83 -2.96
C THR A 131 -14.34 5.32 -3.02
N GLU A 132 -14.72 4.73 -4.15
CA GLU A 132 -14.41 3.32 -4.45
C GLU A 132 -13.03 3.20 -5.09
N LEU A 133 -12.24 2.25 -4.59
CA LEU A 133 -10.89 1.93 -5.06
C LEU A 133 -10.85 0.52 -5.60
N LYS A 134 -10.12 0.33 -6.71
CA LYS A 134 -9.61 -0.98 -7.12
C LYS A 134 -8.21 -1.12 -6.56
N ILE A 135 -7.95 -2.19 -5.85
CA ILE A 135 -6.72 -2.40 -5.08
C ILE A 135 -6.12 -3.74 -5.45
N ALA A 136 -4.82 -3.74 -5.74
CA ALA A 136 -4.00 -4.93 -5.82
C ALA A 136 -2.97 -4.90 -4.69
N VAL A 137 -3.07 -5.83 -3.74
CA VAL A 137 -2.10 -5.99 -2.65
C VAL A 137 -1.04 -6.98 -3.10
N LEU A 138 0.23 -6.61 -2.98
CA LEU A 138 1.36 -7.43 -3.38
C LEU A 138 1.98 -8.11 -2.16
N PHE A 139 2.31 -9.39 -2.29
CA PHE A 139 2.96 -10.14 -1.22
C PHE A 139 3.95 -11.16 -1.79
N PRO A 140 5.07 -11.38 -1.08
CA PRO A 140 6.05 -12.36 -1.52
C PRO A 140 5.50 -13.78 -1.35
N LYS A 141 5.66 -14.60 -2.37
CA LYS A 141 5.41 -16.03 -2.31
C LYS A 141 6.53 -16.75 -3.03
N GLU A 142 7.28 -17.57 -2.28
CA GLU A 142 8.49 -18.21 -2.77
C GLU A 142 9.50 -17.18 -3.30
N TYR A 143 9.68 -17.11 -4.64
CA TYR A 143 10.63 -16.20 -5.31
C TYR A 143 9.94 -15.12 -6.15
N GLU A 144 8.60 -15.06 -6.12
CA GLU A 144 7.80 -14.16 -6.94
C GLU A 144 6.91 -13.27 -6.07
N LEU A 145 6.40 -12.19 -6.67
CA LEU A 145 5.35 -11.38 -6.08
C LEU A 145 3.99 -11.91 -6.56
N GLU A 146 3.21 -12.43 -5.64
CA GLU A 146 1.79 -12.67 -5.86
C GLU A 146 0.96 -11.43 -5.55
N MET A 147 -0.27 -11.43 -6.03
CA MET A 147 -1.23 -10.37 -5.73
C MET A 147 -2.59 -10.95 -5.34
N LEU A 148 -3.34 -10.15 -4.59
CA LEU A 148 -4.79 -10.30 -4.44
C LEU A 148 -5.47 -8.99 -4.82
N GLU A 149 -6.61 -9.10 -5.50
CA GLU A 149 -7.38 -7.95 -5.97
C GLU A 149 -8.68 -7.79 -5.18
N VAL A 150 -8.99 -6.56 -4.79
CA VAL A 150 -10.26 -6.22 -4.14
C VAL A 150 -10.78 -4.89 -4.65
N SER A 151 -12.11 -4.75 -4.70
CA SER A 151 -12.76 -3.43 -4.73
C SER A 151 -13.17 -3.06 -3.31
N ALA A 152 -12.92 -1.81 -2.91
CA ALA A 152 -13.20 -1.35 -1.57
C ALA A 152 -13.64 0.12 -1.55
N GLU A 153 -14.53 0.46 -0.63
CA GLU A 153 -14.97 1.83 -0.36
C GLU A 153 -14.19 2.42 0.82
N ILE A 154 -13.77 3.66 0.70
CA ILE A 154 -13.19 4.43 1.81
C ILE A 154 -14.30 4.81 2.79
N ILE A 155 -14.32 4.18 3.96
CA ILE A 155 -15.31 4.47 5.02
C ILE A 155 -14.76 5.42 6.10
N ARG A 156 -13.47 5.62 6.15
CA ARG A 156 -12.81 6.51 7.12
C ARG A 156 -11.51 7.07 6.56
N LYS A 157 -11.22 8.33 6.88
CA LYS A 157 -9.97 9.02 6.57
C LYS A 157 -9.42 9.67 7.84
N THR A 158 -8.13 9.49 8.11
CA THR A 158 -7.43 10.11 9.22
C THR A 158 -6.12 10.72 8.71
N PHE A 159 -5.87 11.99 9.03
CA PHE A 159 -4.62 12.63 8.67
C PHE A 159 -3.51 12.18 9.63
N VAL A 160 -2.36 11.82 9.10
CA VAL A 160 -1.15 11.46 9.85
C VAL A 160 -0.19 12.63 9.76
N ALA A 161 -0.02 13.35 10.89
CA ALA A 161 0.77 14.60 10.95
C ALA A 161 2.23 14.37 11.34
N LYS A 162 2.63 13.16 11.74
CA LYS A 162 4.00 12.83 12.12
C LYS A 162 4.91 12.84 10.87
N GLU A 163 6.15 12.49 10.98
CA GLU A 163 7.25 12.64 10.03
C GLU A 163 6.89 12.43 8.54
N GLU A 164 5.89 11.63 8.25
CA GLU A 164 5.31 11.43 6.92
C GLU A 164 3.91 12.05 6.85
N LYS A 165 3.79 13.14 6.08
CA LYS A 165 2.49 13.75 5.78
C LYS A 165 1.71 12.83 4.84
N GLY A 166 0.62 12.27 5.31
CA GLY A 166 -0.24 11.39 4.52
C GLY A 166 -1.55 11.10 5.23
N TYR A 167 -2.24 10.07 4.77
CA TYR A 167 -3.54 9.70 5.30
C TYR A 167 -3.61 8.20 5.55
N GLN A 168 -4.27 7.83 6.63
CA GLN A 168 -4.72 6.46 6.83
C GLN A 168 -6.20 6.36 6.42
N TYR A 169 -6.51 5.35 5.63
CA TYR A 169 -7.85 5.06 5.13
C TYR A 169 -8.34 3.73 5.68
N GLY A 170 -9.48 3.76 6.37
CA GLY A 170 -10.24 2.55 6.68
C GLY A 170 -11.09 2.19 5.47
N LEU A 171 -10.87 0.99 4.95
CA LEU A 171 -11.53 0.46 3.75
C LEU A 171 -12.47 -0.68 4.13
N LYS A 172 -13.62 -0.73 3.46
CA LYS A 172 -14.55 -1.84 3.50
C LYS A 172 -14.62 -2.48 2.12
N PHE A 173 -14.44 -3.78 2.02
CA PHE A 173 -14.57 -4.48 0.74
C PHE A 173 -16.00 -4.37 0.20
N THR A 174 -16.10 -4.03 -1.08
CA THR A 174 -17.34 -4.04 -1.86
C THR A 174 -17.41 -5.26 -2.76
N GLN A 175 -16.23 -5.72 -3.23
CA GLN A 175 -16.10 -6.92 -4.04
C GLN A 175 -14.73 -7.57 -3.84
N ILE A 176 -14.71 -8.89 -3.69
CA ILE A 176 -13.52 -9.74 -3.69
C ILE A 176 -13.88 -11.07 -4.36
N LEU A 177 -13.02 -11.56 -5.24
CA LEU A 177 -13.21 -12.87 -5.86
C LEU A 177 -12.90 -13.99 -4.86
N GLU A 178 -13.48 -15.16 -5.05
CA GLU A 178 -13.30 -16.31 -4.14
C GLU A 178 -11.84 -16.73 -4.02
N GLU A 179 -11.09 -16.70 -5.12
CA GLU A 179 -9.66 -16.99 -5.15
C GLU A 179 -8.88 -15.98 -4.28
N ASP A 180 -9.14 -14.69 -4.43
CA ASP A 180 -8.48 -13.64 -3.66
C ASP A 180 -8.88 -13.66 -2.18
N CYS A 181 -10.13 -14.04 -1.89
CA CYS A 181 -10.59 -14.27 -0.52
C CYS A 181 -9.80 -15.42 0.14
N ARG A 182 -9.50 -16.48 -0.60
CA ARG A 182 -8.65 -17.58 -0.12
C ARG A 182 -7.22 -17.11 0.16
N LYS A 183 -6.60 -16.39 -0.78
CA LYS A 183 -5.26 -15.80 -0.60
C LYS A 183 -5.20 -14.88 0.63
N LEU A 184 -6.22 -14.05 0.82
CA LEU A 184 -6.32 -13.18 1.99
C LEU A 184 -6.38 -13.97 3.30
N ARG A 185 -7.17 -15.05 3.36
CA ARG A 185 -7.23 -15.91 4.55
C ARG A 185 -5.89 -16.60 4.84
N GLU A 186 -5.20 -17.08 3.83
CA GLU A 186 -3.86 -17.65 3.96
C GLU A 186 -2.88 -16.62 4.54
N LEU A 187 -2.88 -15.38 4.03
CA LEU A 187 -2.07 -14.29 4.58
C LEU A 187 -2.41 -13.98 6.04
N LEU A 188 -3.71 -13.92 6.39
CA LEU A 188 -4.16 -13.67 7.76
C LEU A 188 -3.77 -14.81 8.71
N GLN A 189 -3.70 -16.05 8.25
CA GLN A 189 -3.27 -17.22 9.05
C GLN A 189 -1.75 -17.33 9.14
N GLY A 190 -1.02 -17.09 8.03
CA GLY A 190 0.44 -17.21 7.96
C GLY A 190 1.18 -16.17 8.79
N SER A 191 0.63 -14.96 8.92
CA SER A 191 1.22 -13.89 9.77
C SER A 191 1.16 -14.20 11.27
N SER A 192 0.46 -15.26 11.69
CA SER A 192 0.38 -15.70 13.11
C SER A 192 1.58 -16.56 13.55
N GLN A 193 2.55 -16.85 12.66
CA GLN A 193 3.70 -17.74 12.92
C GLN A 193 5.07 -17.05 12.90
N ILE A 194 5.14 -15.70 12.93
CA ILE A 194 6.42 -14.95 12.98
C ILE A 194 6.54 -14.23 14.33
#